data_3e98abebf3ae9b3068cb695cc0794855
#
_entry.id   3e98abebf3ae9b3068cb695cc0794855
#
_cell.length_a   1.000
_cell.length_b   1.000
_cell.length_c   1.000
_cell.angle_alpha   90.00
_cell.angle_beta   90.00
_cell.angle_gamma   90.00
#
_symmetry.space_group_name_H-M   'P 1'
#
loop_
_entity.id
_entity.type
_entity.pdbx_description
1 polymer ?
#
loop_
_entity_poly.entity_id
_entity_poly.type
_entity_poly.pdbx_seq_one_letter_code
_entity_poly.pdbx_strand_id
1 'polypeptide(L)'
;MTLIDRRRFLGGAAMTIVATQLGMIGCAREQSSEETQGPLMSQATHPAAAPLTEMPSLDSATEWLNSQPLTPAGLRGKVVLVDFWTYTCINWLRQLPYVRAWADKYKDQGLVVIGVHTPEFAFEQNVDNVRRAAKDMRVDYPVAIDSDYAIWRAFDNRYWPALYLVDAQGHIRHHHFGEGEYEQSEMVIQQLLDEAGNSGIDHELVSVDAHGVEAGADWVSLRSPENYVGYERTENFGSPGGALLDERRVYEAPARLRLNQWALSGDWTVEKQASVLNEANGRIAYGFHARDLHLVMGPPARGTSVRFRVLLDGQPPGAAHGFDVDDGGNGTATDQRLYQLIRQPEPIADRRFEIEFFDSGVEAYAFTFG
;
A
#
# COMPACT_ATOMS: atom_id res chain seq x y z
N MET A 1 -5.87 -2.32 21.35
CA MET A 1 -5.84 -2.80 19.97
C MET A 1 -4.37 -2.75 19.55
N THR A 2 -3.75 -3.89 19.35
CA THR A 2 -2.28 -3.96 19.11
C THR A 2 -2.02 -3.47 17.69
N LEU A 3 -1.29 -2.37 17.56
CA LEU A 3 -0.90 -1.78 16.27
C LEU A 3 -0.02 -2.76 15.50
N ILE A 4 -0.39 -3.01 14.26
CA ILE A 4 0.32 -3.94 13.37
C ILE A 4 1.44 -3.16 12.69
N ASP A 5 2.66 -3.60 12.95
CA ASP A 5 3.89 -2.98 12.46
C ASP A 5 4.13 -3.33 10.97
N ARG A 6 3.94 -2.36 10.08
CA ARG A 6 4.23 -2.47 8.63
C ARG A 6 5.73 -2.63 8.30
N ARG A 7 6.62 -2.52 9.30
CA ARG A 7 8.07 -2.42 9.11
C ARG A 7 8.77 -3.70 8.64
N ARG A 8 8.08 -4.82 8.54
CA ARG A 8 8.73 -6.10 8.22
C ARG A 8 8.88 -6.40 6.72
N PHE A 9 8.42 -5.54 5.84
CA PHE A 9 8.45 -5.80 4.39
C PHE A 9 9.66 -5.25 3.63
N LEU A 10 10.58 -4.51 4.27
CA LEU A 10 11.83 -4.04 3.66
C LEU A 10 13.02 -4.88 4.12
N GLY A 11 12.97 -6.20 3.95
CA GLY A 11 14.07 -7.04 4.42
C GLY A 11 14.19 -8.40 3.76
N GLY A 12 14.96 -8.46 2.67
CA GLY A 12 15.88 -9.55 2.45
C GLY A 12 15.40 -10.81 1.76
N ALA A 13 15.46 -10.84 0.46
CA ALA A 13 15.83 -12.05 -0.25
C ALA A 13 17.35 -12.26 -0.16
N ALA A 14 17.83 -12.84 0.93
CA ALA A 14 19.21 -13.34 1.01
C ALA A 14 19.24 -14.77 0.44
N MET A 15 19.68 -14.91 -0.81
CA MET A 15 20.06 -16.20 -1.40
C MET A 15 21.27 -16.74 -0.65
N THR A 16 21.09 -17.79 0.13
CA THR A 16 22.19 -18.58 0.69
C THR A 16 22.60 -19.63 -0.35
N ILE A 17 23.72 -19.39 -1.04
CA ILE A 17 24.39 -20.39 -1.88
C ILE A 17 25.15 -21.32 -0.95
N VAL A 18 24.69 -22.56 -0.82
CA VAL A 18 25.45 -23.64 -0.18
C VAL A 18 26.30 -24.32 -1.24
N ALA A 19 27.60 -24.08 -1.21
CA ALA A 19 28.57 -24.82 -1.99
C ALA A 19 28.87 -26.17 -1.31
N THR A 20 28.47 -27.28 -1.95
CA THR A 20 28.88 -28.63 -1.57
C THR A 20 30.21 -28.98 -2.25
N GLN A 21 31.26 -29.17 -1.46
CA GLN A 21 32.51 -29.74 -1.92
C GLN A 21 32.41 -31.29 -2.02
N LEU A 22 32.81 -31.79 -3.20
CA LEU A 22 33.08 -33.20 -3.41
C LEU A 22 34.39 -33.63 -2.71
N GLY A 23 34.32 -34.71 -2.00
CA GLY A 23 35.50 -35.48 -1.57
C GLY A 23 35.35 -36.95 -2.03
N MET A 24 36.18 -37.35 -2.99
CA MET A 24 36.35 -38.76 -3.40
C MET A 24 37.33 -39.47 -2.45
N ILE A 25 37.13 -40.81 -2.29
CA ILE A 25 38.06 -41.93 -2.05
C ILE A 25 37.14 -43.11 -1.72
N GLY A 26 37.09 -44.26 -2.34
CA GLY A 26 37.94 -45.14 -3.07
C GLY A 26 37.96 -46.52 -2.42
N CYS A 27 37.72 -47.59 -3.25
CA CYS A 27 38.09 -48.99 -3.09
C CYS A 27 37.18 -49.99 -2.33
N ALA A 28 36.42 -50.76 -3.05
CA ALA A 28 36.65 -52.19 -3.48
C ALA A 28 36.12 -53.33 -2.59
N ARG A 29 35.36 -54.24 -3.23
CA ARG A 29 35.27 -55.73 -3.10
C ARG A 29 34.37 -56.24 -1.95
N GLU A 30 33.49 -57.21 -2.11
CA GLU A 30 33.35 -58.41 -2.90
C GLU A 30 31.91 -58.96 -2.75
N GLN A 31 31.56 -59.89 -3.64
CA GLN A 31 30.28 -60.56 -3.86
C GLN A 31 29.73 -61.38 -2.69
N SER A 32 28.44 -61.41 -2.51
CA SER A 32 27.68 -62.68 -2.34
C SER A 32 26.19 -62.46 -2.61
N SER A 33 25.67 -63.37 -3.44
CA SER A 33 24.28 -63.50 -3.84
C SER A 33 23.42 -64.06 -2.72
N GLU A 34 22.28 -63.44 -2.42
CA GLU A 34 21.11 -64.10 -1.87
C GLU A 34 19.83 -63.36 -2.32
N GLU A 35 18.97 -64.14 -2.98
CA GLU A 35 17.61 -63.78 -3.33
C GLU A 35 16.77 -63.60 -2.06
N THR A 36 16.14 -62.46 -1.88
CA THR A 36 15.04 -62.33 -0.92
C THR A 36 14.01 -61.37 -1.44
N GLN A 37 12.79 -61.81 -1.38
CA GLN A 37 11.52 -61.23 -1.81
C GLN A 37 11.40 -59.72 -1.52
N GLY A 38 10.96 -58.95 -2.54
CA GLY A 38 10.72 -57.51 -2.43
C GLY A 38 9.58 -57.18 -1.47
N PRO A 39 9.75 -56.11 -0.66
CA PRO A 39 8.65 -55.58 0.11
C PRO A 39 7.70 -54.80 -0.82
N LEU A 40 6.41 -55.05 -0.60
CA LEU A 40 5.28 -54.33 -1.16
C LEU A 40 5.56 -52.81 -1.19
N MET A 41 5.45 -52.19 -2.36
CA MET A 41 5.45 -50.76 -2.52
C MET A 41 4.34 -50.16 -1.60
N SER A 42 4.76 -49.56 -0.51
CA SER A 42 3.92 -48.66 0.26
C SER A 42 3.53 -47.51 -0.67
N GLN A 43 2.27 -47.41 -1.01
CA GLN A 43 1.72 -46.22 -1.67
C GLN A 43 2.04 -45.02 -0.78
N ALA A 44 2.91 -44.15 -1.28
CA ALA A 44 3.11 -42.86 -0.66
C ALA A 44 1.76 -42.16 -0.68
N THR A 45 1.11 -42.12 0.49
CA THR A 45 -0.03 -41.23 0.71
C THR A 45 0.49 -39.83 0.55
N HIS A 46 0.10 -39.15 -0.54
CA HIS A 46 0.28 -37.71 -0.63
C HIS A 46 -0.33 -37.10 0.62
N PRO A 47 0.38 -36.17 1.29
CA PRO A 47 -0.23 -35.43 2.40
C PRO A 47 -1.50 -34.81 1.85
N ALA A 48 -2.63 -35.04 2.54
CA ALA A 48 -3.89 -34.40 2.21
C ALA A 48 -3.64 -32.90 2.13
N ALA A 49 -4.03 -32.27 1.01
CA ALA A 49 -3.95 -30.82 0.86
C ALA A 49 -4.63 -30.17 2.08
N ALA A 50 -4.00 -29.16 2.66
CA ALA A 50 -4.61 -28.42 3.75
C ALA A 50 -6.03 -27.95 3.33
N PRO A 51 -7.01 -27.99 4.23
CA PRO A 51 -8.37 -27.58 3.90
C PRO A 51 -8.35 -26.15 3.38
N LEU A 52 -8.99 -25.91 2.24
CA LEU A 52 -9.12 -24.58 1.65
C LEU A 52 -9.96 -23.70 2.58
N THR A 53 -9.53 -22.48 2.81
CA THR A 53 -10.25 -21.51 3.65
C THR A 53 -11.40 -20.90 2.85
N GLU A 54 -12.64 -20.98 3.36
CA GLU A 54 -13.77 -20.26 2.75
C GLU A 54 -13.58 -18.75 2.87
N MET A 55 -14.03 -18.02 1.85
CA MET A 55 -14.09 -16.56 1.87
C MET A 55 -15.04 -16.10 2.98
N PRO A 56 -14.58 -15.25 3.92
CA PRO A 56 -15.45 -14.65 4.93
C PRO A 56 -16.58 -13.84 4.32
N SER A 57 -17.69 -13.71 5.07
CA SER A 57 -18.82 -12.88 4.64
C SER A 57 -18.43 -11.40 4.57
N LEU A 58 -19.01 -10.69 3.60
CA LEU A 58 -18.94 -9.24 3.45
C LEU A 58 -20.16 -8.53 4.07
N ASP A 59 -21.04 -9.25 4.77
CA ASP A 59 -22.29 -8.71 5.33
C ASP A 59 -22.07 -7.64 6.40
N SER A 60 -20.84 -7.54 6.94
CA SER A 60 -20.45 -6.52 7.91
C SER A 60 -20.10 -5.17 7.26
N ALA A 61 -20.17 -5.05 5.94
CA ALA A 61 -19.99 -3.76 5.28
C ALA A 61 -21.04 -2.75 5.79
N THR A 62 -20.57 -1.57 6.19
CA THR A 62 -21.47 -0.51 6.69
C THR A 62 -22.24 0.18 5.57
N GLU A 63 -21.67 0.18 4.37
CA GLU A 63 -22.28 0.70 3.13
C GLU A 63 -21.64 0.02 1.92
N TRP A 64 -22.32 0.10 0.76
CA TRP A 64 -21.79 -0.33 -0.53
C TRP A 64 -21.80 0.82 -1.54
N LEU A 65 -20.71 0.94 -2.32
CA LEU A 65 -20.65 1.84 -3.47
C LEU A 65 -20.64 1.02 -4.76
N ASN A 66 -21.18 1.59 -5.82
CA ASN A 66 -21.22 1.05 -7.18
C ASN A 66 -22.03 -0.26 -7.34
N SER A 67 -22.63 -0.80 -6.27
CA SER A 67 -23.49 -1.99 -6.34
C SER A 67 -24.46 -2.06 -5.16
N GLN A 68 -25.42 -2.99 -5.25
CA GLN A 68 -26.13 -3.49 -4.08
C GLN A 68 -25.19 -4.42 -3.26
N PRO A 69 -25.50 -4.70 -1.98
CA PRO A 69 -24.74 -5.64 -1.18
C PRO A 69 -24.52 -6.99 -1.87
N LEU A 70 -23.28 -7.44 -1.92
CA LEU A 70 -22.91 -8.74 -2.47
C LEU A 70 -22.76 -9.76 -1.34
N THR A 71 -23.28 -10.96 -1.56
CA THR A 71 -23.25 -12.05 -0.57
C THR A 71 -22.38 -13.20 -1.09
N PRO A 72 -21.76 -14.02 -0.22
CA PRO A 72 -21.02 -15.20 -0.64
C PRO A 72 -21.88 -16.15 -1.49
N ALA A 73 -23.16 -16.29 -1.19
CA ALA A 73 -24.08 -17.12 -2.00
C ALA A 73 -24.30 -16.57 -3.42
N GLY A 74 -24.38 -15.22 -3.55
CA GLY A 74 -24.54 -14.57 -4.86
C GLY A 74 -23.26 -14.59 -5.70
N LEU A 75 -22.11 -14.86 -5.08
CA LEU A 75 -20.81 -14.93 -5.73
C LEU A 75 -20.42 -16.37 -6.14
N ARG A 76 -21.19 -17.39 -5.76
CA ARG A 76 -20.93 -18.79 -6.20
C ARG A 76 -20.95 -18.90 -7.72
N GLY A 77 -20.00 -19.61 -8.26
CA GLY A 77 -19.80 -19.76 -9.71
C GLY A 77 -19.01 -18.60 -10.35
N LYS A 78 -18.55 -17.63 -9.55
CA LYS A 78 -17.67 -16.52 -9.98
C LYS A 78 -16.31 -16.64 -9.34
N VAL A 79 -15.28 -16.24 -10.05
CA VAL A 79 -13.97 -15.93 -9.46
C VAL A 79 -14.07 -14.55 -8.83
N VAL A 80 -13.58 -14.41 -7.60
CA VAL A 80 -13.67 -13.13 -6.88
C VAL A 80 -12.26 -12.65 -6.52
N LEU A 81 -11.99 -11.38 -6.84
CA LEU A 81 -10.84 -10.64 -6.34
C LEU A 81 -11.32 -9.68 -5.25
N VAL A 82 -10.89 -9.92 -4.01
CA VAL A 82 -11.10 -8.99 -2.88
C VAL A 82 -9.85 -8.14 -2.72
N ASP A 83 -10.00 -6.81 -2.88
CA ASP A 83 -8.93 -5.82 -2.81
C ASP A 83 -9.12 -4.92 -1.58
N PHE A 84 -8.30 -5.11 -0.54
CA PHE A 84 -8.30 -4.23 0.64
C PHE A 84 -7.51 -2.96 0.37
N TRP A 85 -8.16 -1.82 0.56
CA TRP A 85 -7.59 -0.53 0.19
C TRP A 85 -8.00 0.62 1.12
N THR A 86 -7.22 1.69 1.02
CA THR A 86 -7.61 3.03 1.44
C THR A 86 -7.06 4.06 0.46
N TYR A 87 -7.77 5.17 0.25
CA TYR A 87 -7.47 6.06 -0.88
C TYR A 87 -6.22 6.94 -0.70
N THR A 88 -5.61 6.97 0.50
CA THR A 88 -4.34 7.65 0.75
C THR A 88 -3.12 6.72 0.73
N CYS A 89 -3.31 5.41 0.55
CA CYS A 89 -2.22 4.45 0.52
C CYS A 89 -1.50 4.49 -0.84
N ILE A 90 -0.24 4.98 -0.86
CA ILE A 90 0.55 5.06 -2.11
C ILE A 90 0.74 3.69 -2.76
N ASN A 91 0.95 2.63 -1.98
CA ASN A 91 1.15 1.28 -2.50
C ASN A 91 -0.12 0.78 -3.21
N TRP A 92 -1.31 1.11 -2.67
CA TRP A 92 -2.56 0.80 -3.35
C TRP A 92 -2.77 1.66 -4.61
N LEU A 93 -2.43 2.95 -4.57
CA LEU A 93 -2.53 3.81 -5.75
C LEU A 93 -1.70 3.28 -6.93
N ARG A 94 -0.55 2.66 -6.67
CA ARG A 94 0.28 2.02 -7.70
C ARG A 94 -0.28 0.67 -8.17
N GLN A 95 -1.03 -0.03 -7.32
CA GLN A 95 -1.73 -1.27 -7.68
C GLN A 95 -3.00 -1.01 -8.49
N LEU A 96 -3.70 0.08 -8.22
CA LEU A 96 -5.02 0.40 -8.76
C LEU A 96 -5.13 0.30 -10.29
N PRO A 97 -4.16 0.74 -11.11
CA PRO A 97 -4.23 0.59 -12.56
C PRO A 97 -4.38 -0.86 -13.02
N TYR A 98 -3.71 -1.80 -12.33
CA TYR A 98 -3.81 -3.24 -12.61
C TYR A 98 -5.18 -3.78 -12.20
N VAL A 99 -5.66 -3.44 -11.01
CA VAL A 99 -6.99 -3.88 -10.54
C VAL A 99 -8.10 -3.38 -11.47
N ARG A 100 -8.02 -2.12 -11.94
CA ARG A 100 -8.94 -1.59 -12.95
C ARG A 100 -8.87 -2.36 -14.27
N ALA A 101 -7.66 -2.64 -14.74
CA ALA A 101 -7.45 -3.39 -15.99
C ALA A 101 -8.00 -4.82 -15.89
N TRP A 102 -7.78 -5.52 -14.78
CA TRP A 102 -8.34 -6.86 -14.55
C TRP A 102 -9.87 -6.82 -14.43
N ALA A 103 -10.41 -5.85 -13.69
CA ALA A 103 -11.85 -5.67 -13.57
C ALA A 103 -12.50 -5.48 -14.95
N ASP A 104 -11.89 -4.68 -15.82
CA ASP A 104 -12.42 -4.41 -17.16
C ASP A 104 -12.24 -5.59 -18.11
N LYS A 105 -11.06 -6.22 -18.12
CA LYS A 105 -10.73 -7.33 -19.01
C LYS A 105 -11.58 -8.58 -18.73
N TYR A 106 -11.77 -8.94 -17.44
CA TYR A 106 -12.34 -10.23 -17.07
C TYR A 106 -13.80 -10.19 -16.58
N LYS A 107 -14.46 -9.01 -16.54
CA LYS A 107 -15.85 -8.86 -16.07
C LYS A 107 -16.84 -9.78 -16.77
N ASP A 108 -16.73 -9.88 -18.09
CA ASP A 108 -17.61 -10.73 -18.91
C ASP A 108 -17.17 -12.19 -18.94
N GLN A 109 -16.00 -12.50 -18.37
CA GLN A 109 -15.42 -13.84 -18.27
C GLN A 109 -15.58 -14.45 -16.87
N GLY A 110 -16.34 -13.80 -15.99
CA GLY A 110 -16.71 -14.36 -14.68
C GLY A 110 -15.90 -13.89 -13.50
N LEU A 111 -15.00 -12.90 -13.66
CA LEU A 111 -14.34 -12.22 -12.54
C LEU A 111 -15.26 -11.17 -11.93
N VAL A 112 -15.34 -11.14 -10.60
CA VAL A 112 -15.94 -10.06 -9.81
C VAL A 112 -14.86 -9.45 -8.95
N VAL A 113 -14.55 -8.17 -9.16
CA VAL A 113 -13.65 -7.41 -8.29
C VAL A 113 -14.49 -6.71 -7.22
N ILE A 114 -14.06 -6.82 -5.97
CA ILE A 114 -14.68 -6.17 -4.81
C ILE A 114 -13.60 -5.43 -4.05
N GLY A 115 -13.66 -4.09 -4.03
CA GLY A 115 -12.82 -3.29 -3.15
C GLY A 115 -13.39 -3.32 -1.73
N VAL A 116 -12.56 -3.57 -0.73
CA VAL A 116 -12.91 -3.41 0.69
C VAL A 116 -12.16 -2.19 1.20
N HIS A 117 -12.87 -1.08 1.33
CA HIS A 117 -12.29 0.15 1.86
C HIS A 117 -12.27 0.09 3.38
N THR A 118 -11.07 -0.03 3.95
CA THR A 118 -10.84 -0.01 5.39
C THR A 118 -9.98 1.20 5.73
N PRO A 119 -10.44 2.14 6.56
CA PRO A 119 -9.78 3.42 6.79
C PRO A 119 -8.46 3.27 7.54
N GLU A 120 -7.43 4.00 7.17
CA GLU A 120 -6.19 4.14 7.94
C GLU A 120 -6.25 5.33 8.89
N PHE A 121 -6.81 6.45 8.42
CA PHE A 121 -6.99 7.69 9.18
C PHE A 121 -8.46 7.96 9.47
N ALA A 122 -8.72 8.79 10.50
CA ALA A 122 -10.08 9.09 10.93
C ALA A 122 -10.93 9.75 9.83
N PHE A 123 -10.34 10.60 8.98
CA PHE A 123 -11.06 11.26 7.89
C PHE A 123 -11.50 10.29 6.77
N GLU A 124 -10.86 9.13 6.67
CA GLU A 124 -11.24 8.08 5.72
C GLU A 124 -12.47 7.27 6.15
N GLN A 125 -12.94 7.44 7.41
CA GLN A 125 -14.22 6.88 7.86
C GLN A 125 -15.42 7.60 7.25
N ASN A 126 -15.22 8.81 6.74
CA ASN A 126 -16.28 9.58 6.09
C ASN A 126 -16.58 9.01 4.70
N VAL A 127 -17.72 8.36 4.54
CA VAL A 127 -18.13 7.68 3.30
C VAL A 127 -18.22 8.64 2.11
N ASP A 128 -18.56 9.92 2.32
CA ASP A 128 -18.56 10.90 1.24
C ASP A 128 -17.16 11.22 0.72
N ASN A 129 -16.13 11.15 1.58
CA ASN A 129 -14.73 11.25 1.16
C ASN A 129 -14.36 10.04 0.31
N VAL A 130 -14.70 8.83 0.77
CA VAL A 130 -14.44 7.58 0.02
C VAL A 130 -15.15 7.58 -1.34
N ARG A 131 -16.42 8.01 -1.37
CA ARG A 131 -17.21 8.08 -2.63
C ARG A 131 -16.60 9.02 -3.66
N ARG A 132 -16.09 10.19 -3.20
CA ARG A 132 -15.37 11.12 -4.09
C ARG A 132 -14.06 10.52 -4.58
N ALA A 133 -13.25 10.00 -3.66
CA ALA A 133 -11.98 9.37 -4.00
C ALA A 133 -12.18 8.21 -5.00
N ALA A 134 -13.14 7.34 -4.77
CA ALA A 134 -13.48 6.25 -5.69
C ALA A 134 -13.84 6.78 -7.09
N LYS A 135 -14.66 7.84 -7.16
CA LYS A 135 -15.03 8.47 -8.43
C LYS A 135 -13.83 9.10 -9.15
N ASP A 136 -13.02 9.89 -8.43
CA ASP A 136 -11.88 10.61 -8.99
C ASP A 136 -10.79 9.64 -9.47
N MET A 137 -10.64 8.50 -8.77
CA MET A 137 -9.71 7.42 -9.09
C MET A 137 -10.28 6.37 -10.04
N ARG A 138 -11.51 6.56 -10.54
CA ARG A 138 -12.19 5.64 -11.47
C ARG A 138 -12.28 4.21 -10.92
N VAL A 139 -12.66 4.08 -9.65
CA VAL A 139 -13.01 2.81 -9.02
C VAL A 139 -14.49 2.56 -9.32
N ASP A 140 -14.77 1.84 -10.42
CA ASP A 140 -16.13 1.60 -10.90
C ASP A 140 -16.68 0.23 -10.48
N TYR A 141 -15.84 -0.65 -9.96
CA TYR A 141 -16.23 -1.96 -9.40
C TYR A 141 -16.88 -1.81 -8.02
N PRO A 142 -17.64 -2.84 -7.54
CA PRO A 142 -18.24 -2.85 -6.20
C PRO A 142 -17.26 -2.53 -5.07
N VAL A 143 -17.69 -1.68 -4.13
CA VAL A 143 -16.89 -1.33 -2.95
C VAL A 143 -17.71 -1.55 -1.69
N ALA A 144 -17.22 -2.42 -0.80
CA ALA A 144 -17.69 -2.60 0.56
C ALA A 144 -16.97 -1.62 1.50
N ILE A 145 -17.72 -0.83 2.26
CA ILE A 145 -17.16 0.10 3.25
C ILE A 145 -17.01 -0.65 4.58
N ASP A 146 -15.78 -0.76 5.05
CA ASP A 146 -15.41 -1.49 6.27
C ASP A 146 -14.89 -0.55 7.37
N SER A 147 -15.65 0.52 7.67
CA SER A 147 -15.26 1.54 8.66
C SER A 147 -14.97 0.97 10.05
N ASP A 148 -15.60 -0.14 10.41
CA ASP A 148 -15.45 -0.82 11.70
C ASP A 148 -14.37 -1.92 11.68
N TYR A 149 -13.68 -2.13 10.59
CA TYR A 149 -12.67 -3.20 10.40
C TYR A 149 -13.24 -4.62 10.61
N ALA A 150 -14.54 -4.83 10.42
CA ALA A 150 -15.17 -6.12 10.66
C ALA A 150 -14.78 -7.13 9.57
N ILE A 151 -14.80 -6.71 8.29
CA ILE A 151 -14.35 -7.53 7.16
C ILE A 151 -12.84 -7.75 7.24
N TRP A 152 -12.07 -6.69 7.53
CA TRP A 152 -10.63 -6.75 7.76
C TRP A 152 -10.25 -7.85 8.76
N ARG A 153 -10.92 -7.86 9.91
CA ARG A 153 -10.67 -8.88 10.95
C ARG A 153 -11.11 -10.28 10.53
N ALA A 154 -12.21 -10.40 9.78
CA ALA A 154 -12.69 -11.69 9.30
C ALA A 154 -11.72 -12.35 8.32
N PHE A 155 -11.01 -11.56 7.50
CA PHE A 155 -9.94 -12.03 6.62
C PHE A 155 -8.58 -12.20 7.33
N ASP A 156 -8.46 -11.92 8.63
CA ASP A 156 -7.18 -11.77 9.35
C ASP A 156 -6.20 -10.85 8.59
N ASN A 157 -6.74 -9.84 7.90
CA ASN A 157 -5.94 -8.93 7.10
C ASN A 157 -5.10 -7.99 7.98
N ARG A 158 -3.93 -7.58 7.48
CA ARG A 158 -2.97 -6.75 8.23
C ARG A 158 -2.28 -5.71 7.38
N TYR A 159 -2.60 -5.62 6.08
CA TYR A 159 -1.86 -4.83 5.10
C TYR A 159 -2.78 -4.07 4.16
N TRP A 160 -2.33 -2.89 3.73
CA TRP A 160 -2.82 -2.18 2.56
C TRP A 160 -1.67 -2.04 1.55
N PRO A 161 -1.92 -2.35 0.28
CA PRO A 161 -3.04 -3.14 -0.21
C PRO A 161 -2.91 -4.61 0.18
N ALA A 162 -4.00 -5.36 0.06
CA ALA A 162 -4.00 -6.81 0.15
C ALA A 162 -5.01 -7.39 -0.84
N LEU A 163 -4.55 -8.34 -1.66
CA LEU A 163 -5.37 -9.06 -2.62
C LEU A 163 -5.67 -10.46 -2.10
N TYR A 164 -6.93 -10.89 -2.26
CA TYR A 164 -7.35 -12.27 -2.02
C TYR A 164 -8.09 -12.76 -3.24
N LEU A 165 -7.63 -13.86 -3.84
CA LEU A 165 -8.25 -14.52 -4.99
C LEU A 165 -9.03 -15.74 -4.53
N VAL A 166 -10.31 -15.76 -4.90
CA VAL A 166 -11.32 -16.73 -4.45
C VAL A 166 -11.85 -17.47 -5.66
N ASP A 167 -11.91 -18.79 -5.57
CA ASP A 167 -12.43 -19.64 -6.64
C ASP A 167 -13.97 -19.62 -6.75
N ALA A 168 -14.49 -20.23 -7.81
CA ALA A 168 -15.93 -20.31 -8.06
C ALA A 168 -16.72 -21.08 -6.96
N GLN A 169 -16.02 -21.86 -6.13
CA GLN A 169 -16.57 -22.56 -4.98
C GLN A 169 -16.55 -21.72 -3.70
N GLY A 170 -15.91 -20.52 -3.75
CA GLY A 170 -15.84 -19.59 -2.65
C GLY A 170 -14.68 -19.84 -1.69
N HIS A 171 -13.61 -20.51 -2.12
CA HIS A 171 -12.43 -20.72 -1.32
C HIS A 171 -11.31 -19.76 -1.72
N ILE A 172 -10.62 -19.21 -0.72
CA ILE A 172 -9.41 -18.41 -0.94
C ILE A 172 -8.31 -19.35 -1.47
N ARG A 173 -7.80 -19.05 -2.66
CA ARG A 173 -6.78 -19.84 -3.35
C ARG A 173 -5.41 -19.16 -3.39
N HIS A 174 -5.41 -17.84 -3.30
CA HIS A 174 -4.19 -17.03 -3.31
C HIS A 174 -4.42 -15.72 -2.57
N HIS A 175 -3.35 -15.16 -2.01
CA HIS A 175 -3.32 -13.81 -1.48
C HIS A 175 -1.96 -13.17 -1.74
N HIS A 176 -1.97 -11.86 -1.92
CA HIS A 176 -0.76 -11.04 -2.03
C HIS A 176 -0.88 -9.82 -1.11
N PHE A 177 0.18 -9.50 -0.36
CA PHE A 177 0.23 -8.39 0.58
C PHE A 177 1.23 -7.34 0.12
N GLY A 178 0.78 -6.09 0.06
CA GLY A 178 1.56 -4.98 -0.48
C GLY A 178 1.38 -4.83 -2.00
N GLU A 179 2.14 -3.92 -2.59
CA GLU A 179 2.20 -3.73 -4.04
C GLU A 179 3.17 -4.71 -4.72
N GLY A 180 2.99 -4.96 -6.03
CA GLY A 180 3.85 -5.84 -6.81
C GLY A 180 3.21 -7.17 -7.18
N GLU A 181 4.01 -8.07 -7.77
CA GLU A 181 3.60 -9.41 -8.25
C GLU A 181 2.32 -9.42 -9.12
N TYR A 182 2.12 -8.35 -9.91
CA TYR A 182 0.90 -8.16 -10.70
C TYR A 182 0.72 -9.25 -11.76
N GLU A 183 1.80 -9.61 -12.45
CA GLU A 183 1.76 -10.70 -13.47
C GLU A 183 1.36 -12.04 -12.83
N GLN A 184 1.93 -12.35 -11.65
CA GLN A 184 1.59 -13.59 -10.93
C GLN A 184 0.13 -13.59 -10.49
N SER A 185 -0.35 -12.46 -9.96
CA SER A 185 -1.76 -12.31 -9.55
C SER A 185 -2.70 -12.48 -10.73
N GLU A 186 -2.38 -11.90 -11.91
CA GLU A 186 -3.18 -12.07 -13.12
C GLU A 186 -3.19 -13.52 -13.62
N MET A 187 -2.03 -14.21 -13.61
CA MET A 187 -1.97 -15.63 -13.97
C MET A 187 -2.87 -16.48 -13.07
N VAL A 188 -2.94 -16.18 -11.77
CA VAL A 188 -3.87 -16.88 -10.85
C VAL A 188 -5.33 -16.56 -11.20
N ILE A 189 -5.66 -15.30 -11.53
CA ILE A 189 -7.01 -14.96 -12.02
C ILE A 189 -7.39 -15.81 -13.22
N GLN A 190 -6.53 -15.88 -14.24
CA GLN A 190 -6.74 -16.67 -15.45
C GLN A 190 -6.93 -18.16 -15.14
N GLN A 191 -6.06 -18.73 -14.30
CA GLN A 191 -6.17 -20.13 -13.86
C GLN A 191 -7.52 -20.39 -13.18
N LEU A 192 -7.96 -19.56 -12.26
CA LEU A 192 -9.21 -19.75 -11.55
C LEU A 192 -10.43 -19.60 -12.48
N LEU A 193 -10.35 -18.73 -13.49
CA LEU A 193 -11.39 -18.59 -14.52
C LEU A 193 -11.49 -19.85 -15.39
N ASP A 194 -10.36 -20.44 -15.78
CA ASP A 194 -10.33 -21.73 -16.51
C ASP A 194 -10.91 -22.86 -15.64
N GLU A 195 -10.51 -22.97 -14.37
CA GLU A 195 -11.04 -23.95 -13.41
C GLU A 195 -12.55 -23.81 -13.22
N ALA A 196 -13.09 -22.59 -13.30
CA ALA A 196 -14.53 -22.31 -13.24
C ALA A 196 -15.30 -22.75 -14.51
N GLY A 197 -14.59 -23.22 -15.54
CA GLY A 197 -15.17 -23.69 -16.79
C GLY A 197 -15.52 -22.58 -17.79
N ASN A 198 -14.99 -21.38 -17.60
CA ASN A 198 -15.13 -20.31 -18.56
C ASN A 198 -14.30 -20.63 -19.82
N SER A 199 -14.85 -20.36 -20.99
CA SER A 199 -14.17 -20.61 -22.27
C SER A 199 -13.73 -19.30 -22.90
N GLY A 200 -12.61 -19.33 -23.62
CA GLY A 200 -12.12 -18.17 -24.37
C GLY A 200 -11.45 -17.10 -23.49
N ILE A 201 -10.85 -17.52 -22.38
CA ILE A 201 -10.06 -16.62 -21.55
C ILE A 201 -8.87 -16.11 -22.38
N ASP A 202 -8.69 -14.79 -22.39
CA ASP A 202 -7.51 -14.18 -22.95
C ASP A 202 -6.36 -14.23 -21.94
N HIS A 203 -5.34 -15.04 -22.22
CA HIS A 203 -4.17 -15.24 -21.37
C HIS A 203 -3.03 -14.23 -21.60
N GLU A 204 -3.19 -13.25 -22.49
CA GLU A 204 -2.26 -12.15 -22.60
C GLU A 204 -2.35 -11.30 -21.33
N LEU A 205 -1.21 -10.97 -20.72
CA LEU A 205 -1.21 -10.14 -19.51
C LEU A 205 -1.56 -8.69 -19.83
N VAL A 206 -2.23 -8.01 -18.90
CA VAL A 206 -2.55 -6.59 -19.08
C VAL A 206 -1.27 -5.76 -19.13
N SER A 207 -1.23 -4.80 -20.02
CA SER A 207 -0.20 -3.77 -20.07
C SER A 207 -0.76 -2.47 -19.52
N VAL A 208 -0.10 -1.94 -18.48
CA VAL A 208 -0.54 -0.74 -17.78
C VAL A 208 0.48 0.38 -18.00
N ASP A 209 0.00 1.54 -18.45
CA ASP A 209 0.80 2.77 -18.58
C ASP A 209 0.40 3.73 -17.45
N ALA A 210 1.06 3.58 -16.30
CA ALA A 210 0.76 4.31 -15.09
C ALA A 210 1.62 5.57 -14.96
N HIS A 211 0.99 6.70 -14.64
CA HIS A 211 1.63 8.00 -14.51
C HIS A 211 1.30 8.69 -13.17
N GLY A 212 2.04 9.75 -12.84
CA GLY A 212 1.82 10.52 -11.62
C GLY A 212 1.96 9.64 -10.38
N VAL A 213 0.99 9.69 -9.47
CA VAL A 213 0.98 8.92 -8.22
C VAL A 213 0.79 7.41 -8.44
N GLU A 214 0.25 7.01 -9.60
CA GLU A 214 0.04 5.60 -9.95
C GLU A 214 1.31 4.94 -10.52
N ALA A 215 2.34 5.71 -10.89
CA ALA A 215 3.59 5.19 -11.43
C ALA A 215 4.33 4.33 -10.39
N GLY A 216 4.91 3.22 -10.82
CA GLY A 216 5.66 2.31 -9.95
C GLY A 216 6.78 3.02 -9.19
N ALA A 217 7.11 2.54 -7.98
CA ALA A 217 8.20 3.06 -7.18
C ALA A 217 9.56 2.81 -7.82
N ASP A 218 10.52 3.68 -7.55
CA ASP A 218 11.94 3.42 -7.82
C ASP A 218 12.57 2.64 -6.66
N TRP A 219 12.32 1.34 -6.63
CA TRP A 219 12.80 0.44 -5.59
C TRP A 219 14.32 0.41 -5.45
N VAL A 220 15.05 0.73 -6.53
CA VAL A 220 16.52 0.71 -6.54
C VAL A 220 17.08 1.86 -5.73
N SER A 221 16.45 3.03 -5.83
CA SER A 221 16.88 4.25 -5.15
C SER A 221 16.14 4.50 -3.84
N LEU A 222 15.10 3.74 -3.51
CA LEU A 222 14.27 3.98 -2.33
C LEU A 222 15.03 3.60 -1.03
N ARG A 223 15.28 4.60 -0.15
CA ARG A 223 15.92 4.44 1.17
C ARG A 223 15.14 5.10 2.30
N SER A 224 14.10 5.84 1.98
CA SER A 224 13.25 6.46 2.97
C SER A 224 11.98 5.63 3.17
N PRO A 225 11.75 5.07 4.36
CA PRO A 225 10.53 4.36 4.69
C PRO A 225 9.37 5.34 4.92
N GLU A 226 8.14 4.84 4.79
CA GLU A 226 6.95 5.56 5.26
C GLU A 226 7.15 6.03 6.71
N ASN A 227 6.71 7.27 6.98
CA ASN A 227 6.80 7.84 8.33
C ASN A 227 5.58 8.71 8.65
N TYR A 228 4.96 8.46 9.77
CA TYR A 228 3.81 9.20 10.26
C TYR A 228 4.26 10.42 11.04
N VAL A 229 3.47 11.48 11.02
CA VAL A 229 3.79 12.72 11.74
C VAL A 229 2.87 13.00 12.93
N GLY A 230 1.90 12.12 13.20
CA GLY A 230 1.18 12.05 14.47
C GLY A 230 1.94 11.15 15.46
N TYR A 231 1.80 11.39 16.77
CA TYR A 231 2.66 10.77 17.79
C TYR A 231 2.48 9.25 17.96
N GLU A 232 1.37 8.67 17.50
CA GLU A 232 1.12 7.23 17.71
C GLU A 232 2.10 6.34 16.94
N ARG A 233 2.56 6.78 15.76
CA ARG A 233 3.40 5.98 14.85
C ARG A 233 4.64 6.73 14.35
N THR A 234 4.92 7.93 14.85
CA THR A 234 6.04 8.75 14.38
C THR A 234 7.39 8.18 14.76
N GLU A 235 8.36 8.38 13.88
CA GLU A 235 9.76 8.09 14.13
C GLU A 235 10.64 9.26 13.76
N ASN A 236 11.84 9.31 14.37
CA ASN A 236 12.89 10.25 14.01
C ASN A 236 12.49 11.73 14.05
N PHE A 237 11.58 12.11 14.95
CA PHE A 237 11.25 13.51 15.18
C PHE A 237 12.46 14.27 15.71
N GLY A 238 12.83 15.39 15.07
CA GLY A 238 14.09 16.05 15.26
C GLY A 238 14.03 17.48 15.81
N SER A 239 12.84 18.04 16.07
CA SER A 239 12.76 19.35 16.69
C SER A 239 13.28 19.32 18.13
N PRO A 240 14.08 20.32 18.57
CA PRO A 240 14.64 20.36 19.91
C PRO A 240 13.58 20.24 20.99
N GLY A 241 13.87 19.43 22.01
CA GLY A 241 12.98 19.18 23.15
C GLY A 241 11.88 18.15 22.88
N GLY A 242 11.88 17.49 21.70
CA GLY A 242 10.91 16.45 21.36
C GLY A 242 9.49 16.96 21.09
N ALA A 243 8.56 16.07 20.84
CA ALA A 243 7.14 16.40 20.65
C ALA A 243 6.43 16.60 22.01
N LEU A 244 5.61 17.63 22.10
CA LEU A 244 4.63 17.80 23.17
C LEU A 244 3.29 17.29 22.62
N LEU A 245 2.69 16.28 23.30
CA LEU A 245 1.55 15.55 22.77
C LEU A 245 0.24 16.25 23.12
N ASP A 246 -0.63 16.43 22.13
CA ASP A 246 -1.96 17.04 22.24
C ASP A 246 -1.97 18.47 22.82
N GLU A 247 -0.82 19.11 22.86
CA GLU A 247 -0.67 20.48 23.35
C GLU A 247 -0.01 21.37 22.30
N ARG A 248 -0.45 22.60 22.23
CA ARG A 248 0.09 23.64 21.34
C ARG A 248 1.50 24.02 21.76
N ARG A 249 2.42 24.05 20.78
CA ARG A 249 3.81 24.43 21.01
C ARG A 249 4.43 25.10 19.78
N VAL A 250 5.28 26.11 20.03
CA VAL A 250 6.14 26.68 18.99
C VAL A 250 7.41 25.81 18.89
N TYR A 251 7.61 25.22 17.72
CA TYR A 251 8.75 24.39 17.39
C TYR A 251 9.77 25.13 16.54
N GLU A 252 11.00 24.64 16.57
CA GLU A 252 12.10 25.04 15.69
C GLU A 252 12.66 23.81 14.99
N ALA A 253 12.93 23.93 13.69
CA ALA A 253 13.63 22.88 12.96
C ALA A 253 15.15 23.07 13.05
N PRO A 254 15.93 22.00 13.28
CA PRO A 254 17.39 22.10 13.26
C PRO A 254 17.88 22.47 11.85
N ALA A 255 19.01 23.17 11.77
CA ALA A 255 19.62 23.58 10.50
C ALA A 255 19.99 22.40 9.60
N ARG A 256 20.27 21.23 10.20
CA ARG A 256 20.58 19.97 9.48
C ARG A 256 19.72 18.85 10.02
N LEU A 257 19.12 18.08 9.11
CA LEU A 257 18.44 16.83 9.40
C LEU A 257 19.29 15.65 8.92
N ARG A 258 19.27 14.57 9.66
CA ARG A 258 19.79 13.28 9.19
C ARG A 258 18.82 12.67 8.19
N LEU A 259 19.28 11.70 7.41
CA LEU A 259 18.39 10.91 6.57
C LEU A 259 17.25 10.31 7.41
N ASN A 260 16.01 10.41 6.90
CA ASN A 260 14.78 9.96 7.53
C ASN A 260 14.41 10.71 8.84
N GLN A 261 15.07 11.82 9.14
CA GLN A 261 14.69 12.70 10.24
C GLN A 261 13.77 13.81 9.73
N TRP A 262 12.76 14.14 10.53
CA TRP A 262 11.82 15.22 10.23
C TRP A 262 11.67 16.17 11.43
N ALA A 263 11.21 17.38 11.17
CA ALA A 263 11.07 18.41 12.19
C ALA A 263 9.97 19.41 11.83
N LEU A 264 9.40 20.03 12.84
CA LEU A 264 8.44 21.12 12.74
C LEU A 264 9.14 22.46 13.01
N SER A 265 8.65 23.54 12.39
CA SER A 265 8.87 24.91 12.85
C SER A 265 7.59 25.72 12.73
N GLY A 266 7.40 26.67 13.67
CA GLY A 266 6.13 27.38 13.86
C GLY A 266 5.28 26.74 14.95
N ASP A 267 4.04 27.15 15.02
CA ASP A 267 3.11 26.80 16.10
C ASP A 267 2.24 25.60 15.71
N TRP A 268 2.53 24.44 16.32
CA TRP A 268 1.89 23.16 15.99
C TRP A 268 1.35 22.44 17.23
N THR A 269 0.32 21.64 17.03
CA THR A 269 -0.11 20.60 17.94
C THR A 269 0.20 19.24 17.32
N VAL A 270 0.99 18.40 18.00
CA VAL A 270 1.26 17.02 17.57
C VAL A 270 0.21 16.13 18.22
N GLU A 271 -0.76 15.71 17.42
CA GLU A 271 -1.86 14.86 17.85
C GLU A 271 -1.58 13.38 17.58
N LYS A 272 -2.50 12.51 17.96
CA LYS A 272 -2.37 11.07 17.85
C LYS A 272 -2.07 10.61 16.41
N GLN A 273 -2.82 11.10 15.42
CA GLN A 273 -2.69 10.68 14.01
C GLN A 273 -2.09 11.76 13.10
N ALA A 274 -2.05 13.02 13.52
CA ALA A 274 -1.64 14.15 12.71
C ALA A 274 -0.80 15.15 13.48
N SER A 275 -0.06 15.99 12.75
CA SER A 275 0.44 17.28 13.23
C SER A 275 -0.43 18.38 12.64
N VAL A 276 -1.00 19.23 13.52
CA VAL A 276 -1.96 20.28 13.17
C VAL A 276 -1.30 21.64 13.30
N LEU A 277 -1.34 22.45 12.25
CA LEU A 277 -0.79 23.80 12.25
C LEU A 277 -1.77 24.80 12.88
N ASN A 278 -1.38 25.42 13.98
CA ASN A 278 -2.23 26.38 14.70
C ASN A 278 -2.18 27.79 14.11
N GLU A 279 -1.01 28.23 13.64
CA GLU A 279 -0.78 29.57 13.10
C GLU A 279 -0.13 29.49 11.71
N ALA A 280 -0.46 30.42 10.82
CA ALA A 280 0.13 30.50 9.48
C ALA A 280 1.66 30.56 9.49
N ASN A 281 2.29 30.22 8.37
CA ASN A 281 3.73 30.17 8.13
C ASN A 281 4.50 29.11 8.92
N GLY A 282 3.81 28.04 9.37
CA GLY A 282 4.47 26.86 9.91
C GLY A 282 5.07 25.99 8.80
N ARG A 283 6.09 25.20 9.17
CA ARG A 283 6.83 24.36 8.24
C ARG A 283 7.02 22.95 8.77
N ILE A 284 7.10 22.02 7.83
CA ILE A 284 7.63 20.67 8.07
C ILE A 284 8.88 20.50 7.23
N ALA A 285 9.97 20.04 7.83
CA ALA A 285 11.21 19.71 7.13
C ALA A 285 11.48 18.20 7.24
N TYR A 286 12.00 17.58 6.17
CA TYR A 286 12.31 16.14 6.11
C TYR A 286 13.62 15.89 5.34
N GLY A 287 14.52 15.08 5.89
CA GLY A 287 15.69 14.58 5.16
C GLY A 287 15.35 13.24 4.52
N PHE A 288 15.36 13.13 3.18
CA PHE A 288 14.92 11.92 2.48
C PHE A 288 15.86 11.49 1.35
N HIS A 289 15.72 10.21 0.94
CA HIS A 289 16.35 9.65 -0.25
C HIS A 289 15.35 8.74 -0.98
N ALA A 290 14.73 9.25 -2.00
CA ALA A 290 13.80 8.56 -2.88
C ALA A 290 13.58 9.41 -4.14
N ARG A 291 13.09 8.81 -5.23
CA ARG A 291 12.65 9.57 -6.40
C ARG A 291 11.44 10.44 -6.06
N ASP A 292 10.43 9.84 -5.45
CA ASP A 292 9.18 10.50 -5.10
C ASP A 292 9.06 10.77 -3.61
N LEU A 293 8.48 11.91 -3.25
CA LEU A 293 8.02 12.24 -1.91
C LEU A 293 6.56 12.66 -1.97
N HIS A 294 5.76 12.02 -1.14
CA HIS A 294 4.34 12.30 -0.97
C HIS A 294 4.06 12.68 0.48
N LEU A 295 3.01 13.46 0.69
CA LEU A 295 2.48 13.79 2.01
C LEU A 295 0.97 13.60 2.01
N VAL A 296 0.46 12.78 2.92
CA VAL A 296 -0.96 12.74 3.24
C VAL A 296 -1.26 13.93 4.13
N MET A 297 -2.06 14.86 3.64
CA MET A 297 -2.43 16.09 4.34
C MET A 297 -3.77 16.64 3.84
N GLY A 298 -4.29 17.63 4.51
CA GLY A 298 -5.45 18.36 4.03
C GLY A 298 -5.89 19.49 4.95
N PRO A 299 -6.90 20.26 4.54
CA PRO A 299 -7.49 21.30 5.37
C PRO A 299 -8.34 20.68 6.51
N PRO A 300 -8.61 21.45 7.60
CA PRO A 300 -9.33 20.94 8.77
C PRO A 300 -10.81 20.67 8.50
N ALA A 301 -11.35 21.23 7.44
CA ALA A 301 -12.75 21.09 7.08
C ALA A 301 -12.95 21.15 5.57
N ARG A 302 -13.98 20.47 5.11
CA ARG A 302 -14.39 20.49 3.72
C ARG A 302 -14.75 21.90 3.24
N GLY A 303 -14.30 22.26 2.04
CA GLY A 303 -14.56 23.56 1.41
C GLY A 303 -13.62 24.67 1.91
N THR A 304 -12.67 24.33 2.77
CA THR A 304 -11.52 25.19 3.09
C THR A 304 -10.32 24.76 2.24
N SER A 305 -9.30 25.61 2.19
CA SER A 305 -8.07 25.31 1.48
C SER A 305 -6.87 25.87 2.22
N VAL A 306 -5.73 25.24 2.07
CA VAL A 306 -4.45 25.67 2.65
C VAL A 306 -3.44 25.80 1.52
N ARG A 307 -2.95 27.02 1.32
CA ARG A 307 -1.86 27.30 0.36
C ARG A 307 -0.54 26.93 0.99
N PHE A 308 0.33 26.36 0.18
CA PHE A 308 1.65 25.95 0.64
C PHE A 308 2.71 26.16 -0.44
N ARG A 309 3.98 26.10 -0.03
CA ARG A 309 5.13 26.09 -0.93
C ARG A 309 6.13 25.02 -0.49
N VAL A 310 6.60 24.24 -1.46
CA VAL A 310 7.65 23.25 -1.29
C VAL A 310 9.00 23.83 -1.68
N LEU A 311 10.02 23.49 -0.90
CA LEU A 311 11.41 23.77 -1.20
C LEU A 311 12.23 22.48 -1.16
N LEU A 312 13.21 22.37 -2.05
CA LEU A 312 14.17 21.27 -2.08
C LEU A 312 15.59 21.88 -1.89
N ASP A 313 16.25 21.53 -0.79
CA ASP A 313 17.53 22.14 -0.36
C ASP A 313 17.46 23.69 -0.24
N GLY A 314 16.33 24.22 0.19
CA GLY A 314 16.09 25.64 0.38
C GLY A 314 15.81 26.43 -0.92
N GLN A 315 15.63 25.74 -2.05
CA GLN A 315 15.29 26.34 -3.35
C GLN A 315 13.97 25.77 -3.87
N PRO A 316 13.25 26.47 -4.76
CA PRO A 316 12.12 25.91 -5.49
C PRO A 316 12.51 24.58 -6.16
N PRO A 317 11.61 23.59 -6.23
CA PRO A 317 11.95 22.25 -6.75
C PRO A 317 12.30 22.24 -8.25
N GLY A 318 11.84 23.23 -9.01
CA GLY A 318 12.08 23.28 -10.47
C GLY A 318 11.62 21.98 -11.14
N ALA A 319 12.49 21.38 -11.94
CA ALA A 319 12.19 20.12 -12.63
C ALA A 319 11.93 18.91 -11.70
N ALA A 320 12.22 19.03 -10.41
CA ALA A 320 11.92 18.00 -9.40
C ALA A 320 10.53 18.16 -8.75
N HIS A 321 9.69 19.07 -9.25
CA HIS A 321 8.34 19.23 -8.70
C HIS A 321 7.49 17.99 -8.92
N GLY A 322 6.63 17.65 -7.94
CA GLY A 322 5.62 16.61 -8.05
C GLY A 322 4.37 17.09 -8.79
N PHE A 323 3.40 16.21 -8.95
CA PHE A 323 2.18 16.52 -9.70
C PHE A 323 1.30 17.60 -9.05
N ASP A 324 1.35 17.74 -7.72
CA ASP A 324 0.49 18.64 -6.94
C ASP A 324 1.13 20.02 -6.67
N VAL A 325 2.26 20.32 -7.28
CA VAL A 325 2.95 21.60 -7.15
C VAL A 325 3.46 22.09 -8.49
N ASP A 326 3.64 23.40 -8.64
CA ASP A 326 4.28 23.99 -9.80
C ASP A 326 5.82 23.98 -9.67
N ASP A 327 6.54 24.43 -10.69
CA ASP A 327 8.01 24.54 -10.72
C ASP A 327 8.56 25.51 -9.65
N GLY A 328 7.76 26.48 -9.22
CA GLY A 328 8.03 27.34 -8.09
C GLY A 328 7.80 26.68 -6.73
N GLY A 329 7.25 25.47 -6.70
CA GLY A 329 6.89 24.71 -5.51
C GLY A 329 5.54 25.08 -4.90
N ASN A 330 4.73 25.94 -5.54
CA ASN A 330 3.45 26.36 -4.98
C ASN A 330 2.37 25.31 -5.21
N GLY A 331 1.54 25.11 -4.21
CA GLY A 331 0.40 24.21 -4.23
C GLY A 331 -0.72 24.66 -3.31
N THR A 332 -1.86 23.97 -3.39
CA THR A 332 -3.02 24.21 -2.52
C THR A 332 -3.64 22.88 -2.11
N ALA A 333 -3.74 22.66 -0.81
CA ALA A 333 -4.47 21.52 -0.26
C ALA A 333 -5.95 21.88 -0.12
N THR A 334 -6.81 21.16 -0.82
CA THR A 334 -8.28 21.36 -0.86
C THR A 334 -9.04 20.20 -0.22
N ASP A 335 -8.42 19.03 -0.16
CA ASP A 335 -9.00 17.79 0.36
C ASP A 335 -7.98 17.04 1.21
N GLN A 336 -8.46 16.21 2.13
CA GLN A 336 -7.62 15.28 2.88
C GLN A 336 -7.30 14.08 1.98
N ARG A 337 -6.10 14.09 1.40
CA ARG A 337 -5.60 13.07 0.45
C ARG A 337 -4.09 13.00 0.43
N LEU A 338 -3.55 12.06 -0.34
CA LEU A 338 -2.14 12.03 -0.68
C LEU A 338 -1.82 13.08 -1.76
N TYR A 339 -0.75 13.85 -1.53
CA TYR A 339 -0.19 14.82 -2.46
C TYR A 339 1.20 14.38 -2.90
N GLN A 340 1.46 14.34 -4.21
CA GLN A 340 2.80 14.13 -4.75
C GLN A 340 3.52 15.46 -4.86
N LEU A 341 4.49 15.69 -3.99
CA LEU A 341 5.15 16.98 -3.82
C LEU A 341 6.50 17.05 -4.54
N ILE A 342 7.23 15.93 -4.61
CA ILE A 342 8.53 15.83 -5.26
C ILE A 342 8.54 14.61 -6.20
N ARG A 343 9.20 14.78 -7.36
CA ARG A 343 9.69 13.71 -8.21
C ARG A 343 11.08 14.09 -8.73
N GLN A 344 12.12 13.57 -8.08
CA GLN A 344 13.50 13.87 -8.48
C GLN A 344 13.82 13.30 -9.87
N PRO A 345 14.46 14.09 -10.76
CA PRO A 345 15.15 13.53 -11.92
C PRO A 345 16.42 12.79 -11.46
N GLU A 346 16.88 11.83 -12.24
CA GLU A 346 18.17 11.18 -11.98
C GLU A 346 19.37 12.14 -12.10
N PRO A 347 20.44 11.95 -11.30
CA PRO A 347 20.58 10.91 -10.27
C PRO A 347 19.82 11.24 -8.99
N ILE A 348 19.20 10.20 -8.37
CA ILE A 348 18.52 10.34 -7.08
C ILE A 348 19.56 10.56 -5.97
N ALA A 349 19.32 11.53 -5.10
CA ALA A 349 20.24 11.93 -4.04
C ALA A 349 19.52 12.18 -2.72
N ASP A 350 20.30 12.22 -1.62
CA ASP A 350 19.84 12.71 -0.32
C ASP A 350 19.45 14.18 -0.46
N ARG A 351 18.24 14.53 -0.05
CA ARG A 351 17.71 15.90 -0.15
C ARG A 351 17.06 16.32 1.16
N ARG A 352 17.05 17.62 1.38
CA ARG A 352 16.24 18.27 2.40
C ARG A 352 14.97 18.82 1.76
N PHE A 353 13.84 18.22 2.07
CA PHE A 353 12.52 18.72 1.74
C PHE A 353 12.04 19.69 2.80
N GLU A 354 11.36 20.76 2.40
CA GLU A 354 10.62 21.66 3.28
C GLU A 354 9.26 22.01 2.65
N ILE A 355 8.21 22.01 3.44
CA ILE A 355 6.90 22.53 3.05
C ILE A 355 6.51 23.64 4.03
N GLU A 356 6.20 24.83 3.50
CA GLU A 356 5.73 25.99 4.23
C GLU A 356 4.24 26.22 3.94
N PHE A 357 3.44 26.32 4.98
CA PHE A 357 2.01 26.54 4.87
C PHE A 357 1.67 27.99 5.15
N PHE A 358 1.06 28.67 4.18
CA PHE A 358 0.72 30.11 4.30
C PHE A 358 -0.58 30.36 5.05
N ASP A 359 -1.39 29.33 5.24
CA ASP A 359 -2.65 29.37 5.96
C ASP A 359 -2.60 28.38 7.13
N SER A 360 -3.29 28.67 8.24
CA SER A 360 -3.39 27.79 9.40
C SER A 360 -4.37 26.64 9.18
N GLY A 361 -4.34 25.64 10.07
CA GLY A 361 -5.31 24.56 10.15
C GLY A 361 -5.01 23.36 9.25
N VAL A 362 -3.86 23.31 8.56
CA VAL A 362 -3.49 22.08 7.86
C VAL A 362 -3.28 20.93 8.87
N GLU A 363 -3.76 19.77 8.51
CA GLU A 363 -3.51 18.50 9.18
C GLU A 363 -2.58 17.66 8.30
N ALA A 364 -1.38 17.34 8.79
CA ALA A 364 -0.41 16.49 8.13
C ALA A 364 -0.35 15.13 8.84
N TYR A 365 -0.38 14.02 8.07
CA TYR A 365 -0.57 12.68 8.60
C TYR A 365 0.63 11.75 8.38
N ALA A 366 1.07 11.58 7.13
CA ALA A 366 2.16 10.65 6.81
C ALA A 366 2.93 11.08 5.57
N PHE A 367 4.25 10.89 5.62
CA PHE A 367 5.12 10.91 4.44
C PHE A 367 5.25 9.51 3.87
N THR A 368 5.16 9.39 2.54
CA THR A 368 5.45 8.17 1.80
C THR A 368 6.39 8.48 0.64
N PHE A 369 7.11 7.45 0.19
CA PHE A 369 8.19 7.61 -0.77
C PHE A 369 8.11 6.54 -1.88
N GLY A 370 8.82 6.79 -3.02
CA GLY A 370 8.86 5.83 -4.10
C GLY A 370 9.85 6.07 -5.21
#